data_f7b900978f73e24fff50f588ca4cd68b
#
_entry.id   f7b900978f73e24fff50f588ca4cd68b
#
_cell.length_a   1.000
_cell.length_b   1.000
_cell.length_c   1.000
_cell.angle_alpha   90.00
_cell.angle_beta   90.00
_cell.angle_gamma   90.00
#
_symmetry.space_group_name_H-M   'P 1'
#
loop_
_entity.id
_entity.type
_entity.pdbx_description
1 polymer ?
#
loop_
_entity_poly.entity_id
_entity_poly.type
_entity_poly.pdbx_seq_one_letter_code
_entity_poly.pdbx_strand_id
1 'polypeptide(L)'
;MDVNEDAFINSSEFLMSKTNTAIYNSEGVDVSYEKYSVSGEFVVQCLTPQDVEQYQDFAYDDLDTEALATQAAQALEMVRMRAAATEAPEKGNYRLLLSGKELRDLMGLYVSRASAQMIYPGYSAYKKGMQVQGDEVKGEKLNLTLHASEPYSGEGIPMKDLQLIQNGTLERIYGTARFSYYLGVEPTGTYKAVKLDNGTKSFDEMKKAPYLHVVSFSDFSMDSFSGYFGGEIRLAYLYDGENVTPVTGGSVSGNLLELQKDMVFSTDCYKDKNYDGPFAVEFQNVAVAGR
;
A
#
# COMPACT_ATOMS: atom_id res chain seq x y z
N MET A 1 4.55 29.70 11.36
CA MET A 1 4.39 28.94 10.11
C MET A 1 4.69 29.93 8.99
N ASP A 2 5.81 29.75 8.31
CA ASP A 2 6.04 30.54 7.10
C ASP A 2 5.03 30.06 6.06
N VAL A 3 4.05 30.90 5.80
CA VAL A 3 3.08 30.72 4.73
C VAL A 3 3.86 31.01 3.45
N ASN A 4 4.34 29.99 2.77
CA ASN A 4 4.68 30.13 1.37
C ASN A 4 3.39 30.57 0.68
N GLU A 5 3.39 31.74 0.08
CA GLU A 5 2.21 32.50 -0.35
C GLU A 5 1.28 31.74 -1.33
N ASP A 6 1.71 30.59 -1.88
CA ASP A 6 0.99 29.83 -2.90
C ASP A 6 0.39 28.49 -2.41
N ALA A 7 0.96 27.84 -1.39
CA ALA A 7 0.46 26.60 -0.85
C ALA A 7 0.53 26.56 0.69
N PHE A 8 -0.54 26.06 1.33
CA PHE A 8 -0.69 26.05 2.79
C PHE A 8 -1.52 24.86 3.28
N ILE A 9 -1.47 24.59 4.59
CA ILE A 9 -2.37 23.62 5.24
C ILE A 9 -3.69 24.33 5.51
N ASN A 10 -4.74 23.90 4.82
CA ASN A 10 -6.09 24.45 4.92
C ASN A 10 -6.80 23.98 6.20
N SER A 11 -6.71 22.68 6.50
CA SER A 11 -7.31 22.09 7.70
C SER A 11 -6.48 20.92 8.21
N SER A 12 -6.62 20.60 9.50
CA SER A 12 -5.99 19.43 10.08
C SER A 12 -6.77 18.91 11.29
N GLU A 13 -6.78 17.59 11.47
CA GLU A 13 -7.33 16.91 12.62
C GLU A 13 -6.32 15.93 13.19
N PHE A 14 -6.20 15.90 14.53
CA PHE A 14 -5.32 15.02 15.27
C PHE A 14 -6.09 14.23 16.31
N LEU A 15 -5.90 12.92 16.33
CA LEU A 15 -6.49 12.00 17.29
C LEU A 15 -5.38 11.23 18.01
N MET A 16 -5.38 11.32 19.33
CA MET A 16 -4.53 10.48 20.19
C MET A 16 -5.43 9.56 20.98
N SER A 17 -5.17 8.27 20.91
CA SER A 17 -5.99 7.25 21.56
C SER A 17 -5.13 6.32 22.43
N LYS A 18 -5.70 6.00 23.61
CA LYS A 18 -5.24 4.92 24.46
C LYS A 18 -6.36 3.89 24.54
N THR A 19 -6.11 2.68 24.06
CA THR A 19 -7.08 1.58 24.05
C THR A 19 -6.64 0.51 25.03
N ASN A 20 -7.53 0.14 25.97
CA ASN A 20 -7.36 -1.02 26.84
C ASN A 20 -8.27 -2.13 26.31
N THR A 21 -7.69 -3.25 25.96
CA THR A 21 -8.40 -4.42 25.45
C THR A 21 -8.33 -5.54 26.48
N ALA A 22 -9.49 -6.14 26.81
CA ALA A 22 -9.57 -7.34 27.63
C ALA A 22 -10.42 -8.40 26.89
N ILE A 23 -9.94 -9.64 26.84
CA ILE A 23 -10.58 -10.74 26.14
C ILE A 23 -10.75 -11.90 27.11
N TYR A 24 -12.00 -12.32 27.32
CA TYR A 24 -12.38 -13.43 28.17
C TYR A 24 -13.27 -14.39 27.38
N ASN A 25 -13.07 -15.69 27.59
CA ASN A 25 -13.97 -16.71 27.03
C ASN A 25 -14.08 -17.94 27.94
N SER A 26 -15.03 -18.85 27.64
CA SER A 26 -15.27 -20.10 28.38
C SER A 26 -14.16 -21.12 28.25
N GLU A 27 -13.26 -20.97 27.28
CA GLU A 27 -12.14 -21.87 27.03
C GLU A 27 -10.87 -21.49 27.81
N GLY A 28 -10.99 -20.54 28.74
CA GLY A 28 -9.91 -20.14 29.64
C GLY A 28 -9.01 -19.02 29.10
N VAL A 29 -9.41 -18.34 28.04
CA VAL A 29 -8.72 -17.11 27.63
C VAL A 29 -9.07 -16.00 28.61
N ASP A 30 -8.04 -15.43 29.23
CA ASP A 30 -8.12 -14.28 30.12
C ASP A 30 -6.87 -13.43 29.90
N VAL A 31 -6.96 -12.50 28.96
CA VAL A 31 -5.83 -11.67 28.52
C VAL A 31 -6.24 -10.21 28.40
N SER A 32 -5.31 -9.32 28.70
CA SER A 32 -5.49 -7.89 28.51
C SER A 32 -4.22 -7.22 28.03
N TYR A 33 -4.38 -6.15 27.26
CA TYR A 33 -3.27 -5.32 26.81
C TYR A 33 -3.72 -3.87 26.57
N GLU A 34 -2.72 -3.01 26.48
CA GLU A 34 -2.88 -1.59 26.25
C GLU A 34 -2.18 -1.21 24.95
N LYS A 35 -2.79 -0.32 24.17
CA LYS A 35 -2.25 0.20 22.92
C LYS A 35 -2.46 1.70 22.84
N TYR A 36 -1.43 2.39 22.35
CA TYR A 36 -1.49 3.80 21.99
C TYR A 36 -1.56 3.93 20.48
N SER A 37 -2.16 4.99 20.01
CA SER A 37 -2.12 5.35 18.59
C SER A 37 -2.29 6.85 18.41
N VAL A 38 -1.58 7.37 17.43
CA VAL A 38 -1.73 8.74 16.92
C VAL A 38 -2.17 8.62 15.48
N SER A 39 -3.23 9.30 15.11
CA SER A 39 -3.71 9.37 13.73
C SER A 39 -4.31 10.72 13.46
N GLY A 40 -4.46 11.04 12.21
CA GLY A 40 -5.09 12.29 11.80
C GLY A 40 -5.07 12.45 10.31
N GLU A 41 -5.52 13.61 9.92
CA GLU A 41 -5.57 14.02 8.53
C GLU A 41 -5.26 15.50 8.42
N PHE A 42 -4.81 15.92 7.25
CA PHE A 42 -4.70 17.31 6.89
C PHE A 42 -4.94 17.50 5.40
N VAL A 43 -5.45 18.69 5.06
CA VAL A 43 -5.66 19.11 3.68
C VAL A 43 -4.68 20.22 3.37
N VAL A 44 -3.88 20.04 2.33
CA VAL A 44 -3.05 21.10 1.76
C VAL A 44 -3.76 21.69 0.54
N GLN A 45 -3.65 23.00 0.36
CA GLN A 45 -4.27 23.73 -0.74
C GLN A 45 -3.24 24.62 -1.44
N CYS A 46 -3.34 24.70 -2.77
CA CYS A 46 -2.63 25.66 -3.59
C CYS A 46 -3.64 26.42 -4.46
N LEU A 47 -3.59 27.76 -4.40
CA LEU A 47 -4.56 28.63 -5.08
C LEU A 47 -4.12 29.02 -6.49
N THR A 48 -2.84 28.91 -6.81
CA THR A 48 -2.26 29.42 -8.06
C THR A 48 -1.27 28.40 -8.65
N PRO A 49 -1.29 28.11 -9.96
CA PRO A 49 -2.16 28.67 -11.01
C PRO A 49 -3.58 28.11 -11.04
N GLN A 50 -3.86 27.04 -10.30
CA GLN A 50 -5.20 26.45 -10.16
C GLN A 50 -5.50 26.23 -8.68
N ASP A 51 -6.76 26.45 -8.28
CA ASP A 51 -7.23 26.11 -6.93
C ASP A 51 -7.43 24.60 -6.83
N VAL A 52 -6.51 23.94 -6.12
CA VAL A 52 -6.51 22.50 -5.90
C VAL A 52 -6.24 22.15 -4.44
N GLU A 53 -6.88 21.12 -3.96
CA GLU A 53 -6.69 20.59 -2.61
C GLU A 53 -6.16 19.16 -2.68
N GLN A 54 -5.30 18.79 -1.73
CA GLN A 54 -4.76 17.46 -1.56
C GLN A 54 -4.98 16.98 -0.12
N TYR A 55 -5.75 15.91 0.03
CA TYR A 55 -5.96 15.24 1.30
C TYR A 55 -4.79 14.31 1.62
N GLN A 56 -4.38 14.30 2.90
CA GLN A 56 -3.37 13.42 3.45
C GLN A 56 -3.85 12.83 4.77
N ASP A 57 -3.62 11.54 4.96
CA ASP A 57 -3.85 10.85 6.23
C ASP A 57 -2.53 10.30 6.80
N PHE A 58 -2.48 10.13 8.11
CA PHE A 58 -1.36 9.50 8.78
C PHE A 58 -1.82 8.66 9.97
N ALA A 59 -1.07 7.63 10.29
CA ALA A 59 -1.27 6.82 11.48
C ALA A 59 0.07 6.26 11.99
N TYR A 60 0.32 6.41 13.29
CA TYR A 60 1.50 5.94 13.99
C TYR A 60 1.11 5.22 15.27
N ASP A 61 1.97 4.35 15.78
CA ASP A 61 1.80 3.76 17.12
C ASP A 61 2.25 4.74 18.22
N ASP A 62 3.16 5.66 17.90
CA ASP A 62 3.61 6.76 18.77
C ASP A 62 3.78 8.04 17.93
N LEU A 63 3.82 9.21 18.59
CA LEU A 63 3.95 10.50 17.90
C LEU A 63 5.36 10.68 17.33
N ASP A 64 5.45 10.66 16.01
CA ASP A 64 6.66 11.00 15.26
C ASP A 64 6.48 12.37 14.57
N THR A 65 6.94 13.40 15.25
CA THR A 65 6.82 14.80 14.78
C THR A 65 7.72 15.09 13.56
N GLU A 66 8.84 14.40 13.42
CA GLU A 66 9.76 14.57 12.30
C GLU A 66 9.20 13.92 11.02
N ALA A 67 8.68 12.70 11.13
CA ALA A 67 7.99 12.04 10.03
C ALA A 67 6.77 12.84 9.57
N LEU A 68 5.97 13.38 10.50
CA LEU A 68 4.81 14.19 10.18
C LEU A 68 5.19 15.52 9.49
N ALA A 69 6.24 16.19 9.97
CA ALA A 69 6.73 17.41 9.34
C ALA A 69 7.25 17.14 7.92
N THR A 70 7.93 16.02 7.71
CA THR A 70 8.39 15.59 6.39
C THR A 70 7.21 15.29 5.46
N GLN A 71 6.19 14.57 5.93
CA GLN A 71 4.97 14.30 5.16
C GLN A 71 4.24 15.59 4.79
N ALA A 72 4.12 16.55 5.71
CA ALA A 72 3.50 17.85 5.44
C ALA A 72 4.27 18.65 4.39
N ALA A 73 5.60 18.67 4.45
CA ALA A 73 6.43 19.35 3.44
C ALA A 73 6.28 18.70 2.06
N GLN A 74 6.26 17.38 1.98
CA GLN A 74 6.04 16.64 0.73
C GLN A 74 4.64 16.89 0.17
N ALA A 75 3.61 16.95 1.01
CA ALA A 75 2.25 17.26 0.59
C ALA A 75 2.11 18.68 0.03
N LEU A 76 2.77 19.66 0.64
CA LEU A 76 2.82 21.04 0.12
C LEU A 76 3.50 21.13 -1.25
N GLU A 77 4.56 20.36 -1.46
CA GLU A 77 5.20 20.28 -2.78
C GLU A 77 4.31 19.57 -3.80
N MET A 78 3.68 18.45 -3.41
CA MET A 78 2.73 17.74 -4.29
C MET A 78 1.56 18.61 -4.74
N VAL A 79 0.97 19.41 -3.84
CA VAL A 79 -0.17 20.26 -4.21
C VAL A 79 0.25 21.38 -5.17
N ARG A 80 1.48 21.91 -5.07
CA ARG A 80 2.05 22.86 -6.06
C ARG A 80 2.19 22.22 -7.43
N MET A 81 2.77 21.02 -7.47
CA MET A 81 2.93 20.27 -8.72
C MET A 81 1.57 19.93 -9.34
N ARG A 82 0.58 19.57 -8.51
CA ARG A 82 -0.78 19.32 -8.98
C ARG A 82 -1.45 20.59 -9.52
N ALA A 83 -1.25 21.74 -8.89
CA ALA A 83 -1.75 23.01 -9.40
C ALA A 83 -1.12 23.42 -10.74
N ALA A 84 0.13 23.03 -10.97
CA ALA A 84 0.84 23.28 -12.22
C ALA A 84 0.51 22.27 -13.34
N ALA A 85 -0.02 21.10 -12.99
CA ALA A 85 -0.36 20.05 -13.97
C ALA A 85 -1.68 20.40 -14.69
N THR A 86 -1.63 20.53 -16.00
CA THR A 86 -2.79 20.97 -16.81
C THR A 86 -3.25 19.93 -17.85
N GLU A 87 -2.41 18.93 -18.13
CA GLU A 87 -2.67 17.97 -19.18
C GLU A 87 -2.65 16.54 -18.67
N ALA A 88 -3.49 15.71 -19.29
CA ALA A 88 -3.45 14.27 -19.08
C ALA A 88 -2.33 13.62 -19.90
N PRO A 89 -1.77 12.49 -19.46
CA PRO A 89 -0.88 11.70 -20.29
C PRO A 89 -1.62 11.24 -21.56
N GLU A 90 -0.90 10.96 -22.63
CA GLU A 90 -1.51 10.38 -23.81
C GLU A 90 -2.02 8.96 -23.52
N LYS A 91 -3.08 8.55 -24.22
CA LYS A 91 -3.56 7.16 -24.16
C LYS A 91 -2.48 6.20 -24.65
N GLY A 92 -2.14 5.20 -23.85
CA GLY A 92 -1.11 4.23 -24.23
C GLY A 92 -0.78 3.23 -23.13
N ASN A 93 0.30 2.52 -23.33
CA ASN A 93 0.88 1.64 -22.33
C ASN A 93 2.21 2.21 -21.82
N TYR A 94 2.38 2.22 -20.53
CA TYR A 94 3.52 2.84 -19.89
C TYR A 94 4.28 1.86 -19.01
N ARG A 95 5.54 2.14 -18.81
CA ARG A 95 6.28 1.66 -17.67
C ARG A 95 5.80 2.48 -16.47
N LEU A 96 5.10 1.82 -15.56
CA LEU A 96 4.42 2.45 -14.42
C LEU A 96 5.27 2.29 -13.15
N LEU A 97 5.44 3.38 -12.42
CA LEU A 97 5.93 3.38 -11.05
C LEU A 97 4.77 3.73 -10.12
N LEU A 98 4.53 2.88 -9.12
CA LEU A 98 3.61 3.15 -8.00
C LEU A 98 4.40 3.17 -6.71
N SER A 99 4.05 4.05 -5.77
CA SER A 99 4.80 4.24 -4.52
C SER A 99 3.89 4.44 -3.31
N GLY A 100 4.45 4.19 -2.13
CA GLY A 100 3.76 4.44 -0.87
C GLY A 100 2.55 3.53 -0.63
N LYS A 101 1.42 4.11 -0.30
CA LYS A 101 0.20 3.37 0.08
C LYS A 101 -0.39 2.53 -1.04
N GLU A 102 -0.24 2.93 -2.29
CA GLU A 102 -0.73 2.18 -3.45
C GLU A 102 -0.01 0.83 -3.58
N LEU A 103 1.28 0.79 -3.29
CA LEU A 103 2.03 -0.47 -3.23
C LEU A 103 1.53 -1.38 -2.10
N ARG A 104 1.29 -0.83 -0.91
CA ARG A 104 0.67 -1.57 0.20
C ARG A 104 -0.67 -2.18 -0.22
N ASP A 105 -1.52 -1.40 -0.88
CA ASP A 105 -2.87 -1.82 -1.28
C ASP A 105 -2.80 -2.94 -2.33
N LEU A 106 -1.83 -2.90 -3.26
CA LEU A 106 -1.56 -4.02 -4.17
C LEU A 106 -1.18 -5.31 -3.44
N MET A 107 -0.39 -5.23 -2.37
CA MET A 107 -0.04 -6.42 -1.57
C MET A 107 -1.26 -7.03 -0.88
N GLY A 108 -2.33 -6.28 -0.70
CA GLY A 108 -3.62 -6.76 -0.21
C GLY A 108 -4.21 -7.91 -1.02
N LEU A 109 -3.89 -8.04 -2.33
CA LEU A 109 -4.26 -9.20 -3.15
C LEU A 109 -3.74 -10.51 -2.53
N TYR A 110 -2.44 -10.56 -2.25
CA TYR A 110 -1.78 -11.77 -1.75
C TYR A 110 -2.24 -12.11 -0.34
N VAL A 111 -2.38 -11.08 0.50
CA VAL A 111 -2.89 -11.22 1.86
C VAL A 111 -4.30 -11.78 1.84
N SER A 112 -5.22 -11.15 1.12
CA SER A 112 -6.62 -11.60 1.03
C SER A 112 -6.72 -13.02 0.52
N ARG A 113 -6.05 -13.35 -0.59
CA ARG A 113 -6.11 -14.68 -1.22
C ARG A 113 -5.50 -15.80 -0.38
N ALA A 114 -4.58 -15.49 0.52
CA ALA A 114 -3.99 -16.46 1.45
C ALA A 114 -4.82 -16.68 2.71
N SER A 115 -5.92 -15.96 2.89
CA SER A 115 -6.77 -16.08 4.07
C SER A 115 -7.69 -17.32 3.99
N ALA A 116 -7.91 -17.96 5.12
CA ALA A 116 -8.86 -19.06 5.24
C ALA A 116 -10.29 -18.64 4.88
N GLN A 117 -10.62 -17.36 5.10
CA GLN A 117 -11.91 -16.75 4.74
C GLN A 117 -12.16 -16.71 3.24
N MET A 118 -11.11 -16.57 2.43
CA MET A 118 -11.21 -16.59 0.96
C MET A 118 -11.08 -18.00 0.39
N ILE A 119 -10.25 -18.86 1.01
CA ILE A 119 -9.98 -20.22 0.51
C ILE A 119 -11.15 -21.16 0.78
N TYR A 120 -11.73 -21.15 1.99
CA TYR A 120 -12.80 -22.07 2.36
C TYR A 120 -14.03 -22.01 1.44
N PRO A 121 -14.60 -20.86 1.14
CA PRO A 121 -15.74 -20.78 0.21
C PRO A 121 -15.35 -20.91 -1.27
N GLY A 122 -14.08 -21.10 -1.59
CA GLY A 122 -13.60 -21.26 -2.96
C GLY A 122 -13.37 -19.97 -3.74
N TYR A 123 -13.32 -18.82 -3.06
CA TYR A 123 -12.98 -17.54 -3.68
C TYR A 123 -11.49 -17.39 -4.01
N SER A 124 -10.66 -18.15 -3.35
CA SER A 124 -9.23 -18.25 -3.64
C SER A 124 -8.81 -19.70 -3.88
N ALA A 125 -8.02 -19.92 -4.93
CA ALA A 125 -7.41 -21.20 -5.23
C ALA A 125 -6.04 -21.42 -4.57
N TYR A 126 -5.61 -20.50 -3.70
CA TYR A 126 -4.30 -20.58 -3.04
C TYR A 126 -4.19 -21.84 -2.17
N LYS A 127 -3.01 -22.46 -2.22
CA LYS A 127 -2.67 -23.65 -1.43
C LYS A 127 -1.26 -23.49 -0.89
N LYS A 128 -1.01 -23.98 0.31
CA LYS A 128 0.35 -24.06 0.87
C LYS A 128 1.28 -24.75 -0.12
N GLY A 129 2.46 -24.18 -0.35
CA GLY A 129 3.45 -24.63 -1.32
C GLY A 129 3.26 -24.10 -2.75
N MET A 130 2.18 -23.35 -3.03
CA MET A 130 1.93 -22.79 -4.34
C MET A 130 2.86 -21.59 -4.62
N GLN A 131 3.37 -21.48 -5.86
CA GLN A 131 4.03 -20.28 -6.38
C GLN A 131 2.95 -19.25 -6.71
N VAL A 132 2.79 -18.21 -5.86
CA VAL A 132 1.68 -17.25 -5.98
C VAL A 132 1.80 -16.31 -7.19
N GLN A 133 3.04 -16.08 -7.65
CA GLN A 133 3.33 -15.27 -8.83
C GLN A 133 3.38 -16.10 -10.13
N GLY A 134 3.18 -17.43 -10.05
CA GLY A 134 3.35 -18.37 -11.15
C GLY A 134 4.80 -18.85 -11.33
N ASP A 135 5.03 -19.69 -12.36
CA ASP A 135 6.29 -20.44 -12.49
C ASP A 135 7.43 -19.63 -13.16
N GLU A 136 7.09 -18.61 -13.94
CA GLU A 136 8.05 -17.84 -14.75
C GLU A 136 8.18 -16.39 -14.28
N VAL A 137 8.67 -16.20 -13.05
CA VAL A 137 8.94 -14.84 -12.51
C VAL A 137 10.25 -14.33 -13.08
N LYS A 138 10.20 -13.23 -13.84
CA LYS A 138 11.35 -12.53 -14.42
C LYS A 138 11.83 -11.39 -13.54
N GLY A 139 10.89 -10.78 -12.81
CA GLY A 139 11.16 -9.76 -11.82
C GLY A 139 11.58 -10.35 -10.48
N GLU A 140 11.18 -9.72 -9.41
CA GLU A 140 11.53 -10.14 -8.06
C GLU A 140 10.47 -11.04 -7.44
N LYS A 141 10.93 -12.06 -6.72
CA LYS A 141 10.04 -12.95 -5.99
C LYS A 141 9.63 -12.33 -4.67
N LEU A 142 8.35 -12.45 -4.34
CA LEU A 142 7.79 -11.92 -3.11
C LEU A 142 8.32 -12.64 -1.87
N ASN A 143 8.74 -11.83 -0.88
CA ASN A 143 8.91 -12.24 0.50
C ASN A 143 8.01 -11.35 1.35
N LEU A 144 6.87 -11.87 1.81
CA LEU A 144 5.85 -11.12 2.51
C LEU A 144 5.56 -11.76 3.86
N THR A 145 5.66 -10.96 4.91
CA THR A 145 5.37 -11.33 6.30
C THR A 145 4.16 -10.54 6.79
N LEU A 146 3.18 -11.22 7.38
CA LEU A 146 2.12 -10.57 8.13
C LEU A 146 2.66 -10.14 9.49
N HIS A 147 2.53 -8.85 9.81
CA HIS A 147 3.02 -8.28 11.06
C HIS A 147 1.95 -8.23 12.13
N ALA A 148 2.25 -8.78 13.31
CA ALA A 148 1.37 -8.75 14.47
C ALA A 148 1.46 -7.39 15.16
N SER A 149 0.56 -6.48 14.81
CA SER A 149 0.46 -5.16 15.46
C SER A 149 -0.21 -5.18 16.84
N GLU A 150 -0.73 -6.34 17.27
CA GLU A 150 -1.37 -6.58 18.55
C GLU A 150 -0.94 -7.95 19.09
N PRO A 151 -0.84 -8.12 20.45
CA PRO A 151 -0.37 -9.37 21.03
C PRO A 151 -1.37 -10.51 20.92
N TYR A 152 -2.67 -10.19 20.78
CA TYR A 152 -3.75 -11.15 20.65
C TYR A 152 -4.75 -10.73 19.58
N SER A 153 -5.34 -11.69 18.87
CA SER A 153 -6.50 -11.45 18.03
C SER A 153 -7.75 -11.16 18.86
N GLY A 154 -8.83 -10.67 18.23
CA GLY A 154 -10.11 -10.50 18.90
C GLY A 154 -10.76 -11.80 19.44
N GLU A 155 -10.21 -12.96 19.08
CA GLU A 155 -10.60 -14.29 19.59
C GLU A 155 -9.66 -14.79 20.70
N GLY A 156 -8.68 -13.97 21.14
CA GLY A 156 -7.70 -14.33 22.17
C GLY A 156 -6.57 -15.24 21.69
N ILE A 157 -6.39 -15.38 20.38
CA ILE A 157 -5.28 -16.14 19.80
C ILE A 157 -4.00 -15.31 19.93
N PRO A 158 -2.91 -15.83 20.54
CA PRO A 158 -1.64 -15.14 20.58
C PRO A 158 -1.11 -14.88 19.18
N MET A 159 -0.82 -13.62 18.85
CA MET A 159 -0.35 -13.23 17.53
C MET A 159 1.17 -13.09 17.51
N LYS A 160 1.74 -13.47 16.37
CA LYS A 160 3.17 -13.34 16.06
C LYS A 160 3.30 -12.98 14.60
N ASP A 161 4.42 -12.36 14.23
CA ASP A 161 4.77 -12.20 12.81
C ASP A 161 4.72 -13.55 12.12
N LEU A 162 4.09 -13.58 10.93
CA LEU A 162 3.83 -14.80 10.18
C LEU A 162 4.39 -14.67 8.77
N GLN A 163 5.44 -15.43 8.45
CA GLN A 163 5.92 -15.55 7.07
C GLN A 163 4.82 -16.13 6.19
N LEU A 164 4.19 -15.29 5.38
CA LEU A 164 3.09 -15.69 4.51
C LEU A 164 3.59 -16.25 3.18
N ILE A 165 4.48 -15.48 2.54
CA ILE A 165 5.09 -15.85 1.25
C ILE A 165 6.59 -15.74 1.40
N GLN A 166 7.32 -16.78 1.00
CA GLN A 166 8.77 -16.81 0.96
C GLN A 166 9.24 -17.22 -0.43
N ASN A 167 10.07 -16.38 -1.04
CA ASN A 167 10.60 -16.62 -2.38
C ASN A 167 9.50 -16.99 -3.41
N GLY A 168 8.36 -16.28 -3.34
CA GLY A 168 7.19 -16.50 -4.18
C GLY A 168 6.30 -17.68 -3.77
N THR A 169 6.71 -18.49 -2.78
CA THR A 169 5.95 -19.67 -2.32
C THR A 169 5.05 -19.31 -1.15
N LEU A 170 3.76 -19.70 -1.20
CA LEU A 170 2.85 -19.58 -0.06
C LEU A 170 3.24 -20.56 1.05
N GLU A 171 3.73 -20.06 2.16
CA GLU A 171 4.18 -20.87 3.28
C GLU A 171 3.05 -21.24 4.24
N ARG A 172 2.08 -20.34 4.41
CA ARG A 172 0.99 -20.50 5.36
C ARG A 172 -0.33 -19.96 4.83
N ILE A 173 -1.42 -20.56 5.29
CA ILE A 173 -2.77 -20.01 5.26
C ILE A 173 -3.02 -19.43 6.65
N TYR A 174 -3.55 -18.23 6.73
CA TYR A 174 -3.87 -17.58 7.98
C TYR A 174 -5.38 -17.37 8.13
N GLY A 175 -5.89 -17.24 9.35
CA GLY A 175 -7.32 -16.97 9.53
C GLY A 175 -7.78 -17.00 10.98
N THR A 176 -9.06 -16.65 11.15
CA THR A 176 -9.80 -16.77 12.41
C THR A 176 -9.96 -18.22 12.81
N ALA A 177 -10.25 -18.48 14.09
CA ALA A 177 -10.49 -19.84 14.61
C ALA A 177 -11.53 -20.60 13.77
N ARG A 178 -12.64 -19.93 13.41
CA ARG A 178 -13.73 -20.53 12.63
C ARG A 178 -13.29 -21.06 11.28
N PHE A 179 -12.69 -20.20 10.44
CA PHE A 179 -12.32 -20.60 9.07
C PHE A 179 -11.10 -21.52 9.04
N SER A 180 -10.18 -21.36 9.99
CA SER A 180 -9.06 -22.26 10.17
C SER A 180 -9.53 -23.67 10.54
N TYR A 181 -10.51 -23.78 11.43
CA TYR A 181 -11.15 -25.07 11.75
C TYR A 181 -11.77 -25.75 10.53
N TYR A 182 -12.51 -25.00 9.70
CA TYR A 182 -13.13 -25.56 8.49
C TYR A 182 -12.11 -26.05 7.46
N LEU A 183 -10.93 -25.45 7.41
CA LEU A 183 -9.84 -25.88 6.52
C LEU A 183 -8.89 -26.91 7.15
N GLY A 184 -9.03 -27.21 8.45
CA GLY A 184 -8.11 -28.07 9.17
C GLY A 184 -6.70 -27.49 9.32
N VAL A 185 -6.58 -26.17 9.43
CA VAL A 185 -5.31 -25.45 9.66
C VAL A 185 -5.31 -24.79 11.03
N GLU A 186 -4.10 -24.48 11.53
CA GLU A 186 -3.95 -23.80 12.82
C GLU A 186 -4.47 -22.34 12.73
N PRO A 187 -5.29 -21.89 13.69
CA PRO A 187 -5.74 -20.50 13.72
C PRO A 187 -4.61 -19.54 14.11
N THR A 188 -4.52 -18.43 13.43
CA THR A 188 -3.45 -17.44 13.59
C THR A 188 -3.97 -16.03 13.91
N GLY A 189 -5.29 -15.84 13.86
CA GLY A 189 -5.90 -14.52 13.89
C GLY A 189 -5.88 -13.83 12.53
N THR A 190 -6.20 -12.54 12.53
CA THR A 190 -6.22 -11.68 11.34
C THR A 190 -5.20 -10.55 11.48
N TYR A 191 -4.58 -10.17 10.36
CA TYR A 191 -3.50 -9.19 10.32
C TYR A 191 -3.93 -7.96 9.51
N LYS A 192 -3.47 -6.80 9.94
CA LYS A 192 -3.68 -5.51 9.25
C LYS A 192 -2.40 -5.00 8.62
N ALA A 193 -1.25 -5.37 9.19
CA ALA A 193 0.05 -4.87 8.80
C ALA A 193 0.87 -5.94 8.07
N VAL A 194 1.66 -5.49 7.11
CA VAL A 194 2.54 -6.35 6.31
C VAL A 194 3.95 -5.80 6.27
N LYS A 195 4.92 -6.71 6.18
CA LYS A 195 6.31 -6.41 5.86
C LYS A 195 6.65 -7.07 4.54
N LEU A 196 7.28 -6.32 3.65
CA LEU A 196 7.73 -6.78 2.34
C LEU A 196 9.24 -6.56 2.25
N ASP A 197 9.99 -7.55 1.76
CA ASP A 197 11.42 -7.37 1.54
C ASP A 197 11.66 -6.34 0.44
N ASN A 198 12.70 -5.53 0.62
CA ASN A 198 13.11 -4.54 -0.38
C ASN A 198 13.67 -5.24 -1.63
N GLY A 199 13.56 -4.54 -2.74
CA GLY A 199 14.09 -4.99 -4.02
C GLY A 199 15.57 -4.72 -4.22
N THR A 200 15.97 -4.69 -5.48
CA THR A 200 17.38 -4.61 -5.90
C THR A 200 17.75 -3.32 -6.61
N LYS A 201 16.78 -2.51 -7.06
CA LYS A 201 16.98 -1.22 -7.70
C LYS A 201 16.68 -0.06 -6.77
N SER A 202 17.51 0.98 -6.73
CA SER A 202 17.10 2.23 -6.08
C SER A 202 15.99 2.93 -6.88
N PHE A 203 15.19 3.75 -6.20
CA PHE A 203 14.14 4.52 -6.87
C PHE A 203 14.71 5.47 -7.93
N ASP A 204 15.91 6.03 -7.68
CA ASP A 204 16.62 6.84 -8.68
C ASP A 204 17.07 6.02 -9.90
N GLU A 205 17.42 4.75 -9.73
CA GLU A 205 17.71 3.86 -10.87
C GLU A 205 16.44 3.53 -11.65
N MET A 206 15.31 3.38 -10.99
CA MET A 206 14.01 3.20 -11.65
C MET A 206 13.63 4.42 -12.50
N LYS A 207 14.07 5.63 -12.15
CA LYS A 207 13.80 6.87 -12.90
C LYS A 207 14.72 7.13 -14.10
N LYS A 208 15.69 6.27 -14.40
CA LYS A 208 16.64 6.48 -15.52
C LYS A 208 16.09 6.20 -16.92
N ALA A 209 14.99 5.47 -17.06
CA ALA A 209 14.33 5.19 -18.34
C ALA A 209 12.91 5.79 -18.34
N PRO A 210 12.28 6.06 -19.49
CA PRO A 210 10.94 6.64 -19.55
C PRO A 210 9.93 5.94 -18.64
N TYR A 211 9.10 6.70 -17.92
CA TYR A 211 8.13 6.20 -16.96
C TYR A 211 6.93 7.12 -16.79
N LEU A 212 5.87 6.57 -16.25
CA LEU A 212 4.79 7.31 -15.59
C LEU A 212 4.81 6.95 -14.10
N HIS A 213 5.15 7.89 -13.22
CA HIS A 213 5.11 7.73 -11.78
C HIS A 213 3.87 8.40 -11.23
N VAL A 214 2.86 7.63 -10.84
CA VAL A 214 1.64 8.18 -10.24
C VAL A 214 1.85 8.29 -8.74
N VAL A 215 1.70 9.52 -8.23
CA VAL A 215 1.91 9.86 -6.81
C VAL A 215 0.62 10.23 -6.08
N SER A 216 -0.46 10.46 -6.82
CA SER A 216 -1.77 10.74 -6.23
C SER A 216 -2.89 10.29 -7.14
N PHE A 217 -3.83 9.55 -6.57
CA PHE A 217 -5.08 9.14 -7.20
C PHE A 217 -6.27 9.81 -6.51
N SER A 218 -7.41 9.92 -7.21
CA SER A 218 -8.68 10.28 -6.55
C SER A 218 -9.27 9.08 -5.82
N ASP A 219 -9.24 7.94 -6.46
CA ASP A 219 -9.56 6.64 -5.89
C ASP A 219 -8.61 5.60 -6.48
N PHE A 220 -7.88 4.91 -5.66
CA PHE A 220 -7.10 3.75 -6.07
C PHE A 220 -7.72 2.52 -5.41
N SER A 221 -7.96 1.50 -6.20
CA SER A 221 -8.54 0.26 -5.69
C SER A 221 -7.82 -0.97 -6.24
N MET A 222 -7.75 -2.00 -5.40
CA MET A 222 -7.27 -3.33 -5.74
C MET A 222 -8.36 -4.35 -5.47
N ASP A 223 -8.88 -4.98 -6.52
CA ASP A 223 -9.84 -6.07 -6.38
C ASP A 223 -9.12 -7.41 -6.19
N SER A 224 -9.15 -7.93 -4.98
CA SER A 224 -8.51 -9.21 -4.63
C SER A 224 -9.16 -10.43 -5.29
N PHE A 225 -10.38 -10.32 -5.82
CA PHE A 225 -11.05 -11.43 -6.51
C PHE A 225 -10.56 -11.57 -7.96
N SER A 226 -10.57 -10.50 -8.70
CA SER A 226 -10.19 -10.50 -10.12
C SER A 226 -8.70 -10.22 -10.36
N GLY A 227 -8.04 -9.52 -9.41
CA GLY A 227 -6.68 -9.04 -9.57
C GLY A 227 -6.57 -7.70 -10.28
N TYR A 228 -7.69 -7.09 -10.69
CA TYR A 228 -7.68 -5.77 -11.30
C TYR A 228 -7.39 -4.69 -10.27
N PHE A 229 -6.59 -3.72 -10.69
CA PHE A 229 -6.35 -2.48 -9.96
C PHE A 229 -6.45 -1.29 -10.89
N GLY A 230 -6.71 -0.14 -10.31
CA GLY A 230 -6.72 1.11 -11.06
C GLY A 230 -7.14 2.29 -10.22
N GLY A 231 -7.06 3.46 -10.84
CA GLY A 231 -7.47 4.71 -10.24
C GLY A 231 -7.35 5.88 -11.21
N GLU A 232 -8.05 6.96 -10.91
CA GLU A 232 -8.00 8.21 -11.64
C GLU A 232 -6.80 9.04 -11.19
N ILE A 233 -5.98 9.50 -12.13
CA ILE A 233 -4.75 10.25 -11.85
C ILE A 233 -5.07 11.67 -11.38
N ARG A 234 -4.66 12.01 -10.17
CA ARG A 234 -4.66 13.39 -9.66
C ARG A 234 -3.33 14.09 -9.86
N LEU A 235 -2.24 13.33 -9.73
CA LEU A 235 -0.90 13.80 -10.04
C LEU A 235 -0.03 12.62 -10.44
N ALA A 236 0.65 12.74 -11.56
CA ALA A 236 1.75 11.86 -11.94
C ALA A 236 2.91 12.67 -12.54
N TYR A 237 4.10 12.07 -12.54
CA TYR A 237 5.26 12.57 -13.23
C TYR A 237 5.52 11.70 -14.46
N LEU A 238 5.43 12.30 -15.64
CA LEU A 238 5.76 11.66 -16.91
C LEU A 238 7.19 12.03 -17.28
N TYR A 239 8.06 11.02 -17.40
CA TYR A 239 9.39 11.17 -17.95
C TYR A 239 9.43 10.56 -19.35
N ASP A 240 9.70 11.38 -20.36
CA ASP A 240 9.74 10.98 -21.79
C ASP A 240 11.12 10.47 -22.25
N GLY A 241 12.14 10.59 -21.41
CA GLY A 241 13.54 10.30 -21.69
C GLY A 241 14.45 11.54 -21.68
N GLU A 242 13.86 12.74 -21.68
CA GLU A 242 14.55 14.02 -21.62
C GLU A 242 14.01 14.91 -20.49
N ASN A 243 12.68 15.02 -20.37
CA ASN A 243 12.01 15.92 -19.45
C ASN A 243 11.05 15.17 -18.53
N VAL A 244 10.93 15.67 -17.28
CA VAL A 244 9.90 15.25 -16.34
C VAL A 244 8.80 16.31 -16.32
N THR A 245 7.57 15.89 -16.64
CA THR A 245 6.41 16.80 -16.71
C THR A 245 5.35 16.33 -15.71
N PRO A 246 4.81 17.22 -14.84
CA PRO A 246 3.66 16.88 -14.03
C PRO A 246 2.40 16.81 -14.91
N VAL A 247 1.64 15.73 -14.76
CA VAL A 247 0.39 15.46 -15.51
C VAL A 247 -0.75 15.13 -14.56
N THR A 248 -1.98 15.44 -14.96
CA THR A 248 -3.21 15.18 -14.20
C THR A 248 -4.33 14.73 -15.13
N GLY A 249 -5.27 13.94 -14.62
CA GLY A 249 -6.37 13.39 -15.41
C GLY A 249 -6.03 12.09 -16.11
N GLY A 250 -7.05 11.46 -16.69
CA GLY A 250 -6.96 10.09 -17.16
C GLY A 250 -6.96 9.07 -16.03
N SER A 251 -6.74 7.81 -16.36
CA SER A 251 -6.74 6.73 -15.37
C SER A 251 -5.72 5.65 -15.71
N VAL A 252 -5.23 4.98 -14.68
CA VAL A 252 -4.41 3.76 -14.80
C VAL A 252 -5.28 2.56 -14.55
N SER A 253 -5.08 1.47 -15.29
CA SER A 253 -5.69 0.18 -15.03
C SER A 253 -4.75 -0.97 -15.38
N GLY A 254 -4.76 -2.02 -14.55
CA GLY A 254 -3.94 -3.21 -14.77
C GLY A 254 -4.53 -4.43 -14.06
N ASN A 255 -3.97 -5.59 -14.38
CA ASN A 255 -4.26 -6.82 -13.65
C ASN A 255 -2.98 -7.33 -12.98
N LEU A 256 -2.94 -7.32 -11.66
CA LEU A 256 -1.75 -7.71 -10.91
C LEU A 256 -1.37 -9.17 -11.14
N LEU A 257 -2.33 -10.07 -11.39
CA LEU A 257 -2.06 -11.47 -11.69
C LEU A 257 -1.31 -11.67 -13.01
N GLU A 258 -1.44 -10.71 -13.95
CA GLU A 258 -0.70 -10.72 -15.21
C GLU A 258 0.66 -10.02 -15.05
N LEU A 259 0.69 -8.89 -14.33
CA LEU A 259 1.87 -8.04 -14.18
C LEU A 259 2.85 -8.53 -13.12
N GLN A 260 2.42 -9.37 -12.18
CA GLN A 260 3.22 -9.81 -11.03
C GLN A 260 4.53 -10.54 -11.36
N LYS A 261 4.64 -11.06 -12.59
CA LYS A 261 5.84 -11.78 -13.03
C LYS A 261 7.04 -10.87 -13.31
N ASP A 262 6.77 -9.62 -13.60
CA ASP A 262 7.78 -8.63 -14.01
C ASP A 262 7.97 -7.50 -12.98
N MET A 263 7.38 -7.63 -11.76
CA MET A 263 7.53 -6.65 -10.70
C MET A 263 8.98 -6.49 -10.27
N VAL A 264 9.41 -5.23 -10.12
CA VAL A 264 10.69 -4.86 -9.52
C VAL A 264 10.43 -3.87 -8.40
N PHE A 265 10.96 -4.15 -7.21
CA PHE A 265 10.78 -3.30 -6.02
C PHE A 265 11.98 -2.40 -5.79
N SER A 266 11.77 -1.27 -5.11
CA SER A 266 12.86 -0.37 -4.75
C SER A 266 13.68 -0.88 -3.56
N THR A 267 14.95 -0.47 -3.48
CA THR A 267 15.76 -0.59 -2.26
C THR A 267 15.39 0.46 -1.23
N ASP A 268 14.81 1.57 -1.68
CA ASP A 268 14.30 2.64 -0.81
C ASP A 268 13.09 2.15 -0.04
N CYS A 269 13.01 2.51 1.24
CA CYS A 269 11.97 2.02 2.14
C CYS A 269 10.85 3.04 2.33
N TYR A 270 9.65 2.53 2.54
CA TYR A 270 8.51 3.27 3.05
C TYR A 270 7.92 2.52 4.24
N LYS A 271 7.52 3.28 5.24
CA LYS A 271 6.91 2.72 6.45
C LYS A 271 5.74 3.57 6.90
N ASP A 272 4.62 2.91 7.14
CA ASP A 272 3.48 3.44 7.89
C ASP A 272 3.04 2.42 8.96
N LYS A 273 1.93 2.67 9.64
CA LYS A 273 1.40 1.79 10.68
C LYS A 273 1.13 0.36 10.19
N ASN A 274 0.76 0.21 8.93
CA ASN A 274 0.29 -1.06 8.35
C ASN A 274 1.23 -1.63 7.28
N TYR A 275 2.32 -0.94 6.97
CA TYR A 275 3.26 -1.35 5.95
C TYR A 275 4.70 -1.02 6.34
N ASP A 276 5.61 -1.95 6.07
CA ASP A 276 7.05 -1.78 6.19
C ASP A 276 7.71 -2.51 5.01
N GLY A 277 8.31 -1.77 4.09
CA GLY A 277 8.85 -2.39 2.87
C GLY A 277 9.36 -1.39 1.83
N PRO A 278 9.51 -1.82 0.56
CA PRO A 278 9.98 -0.95 -0.52
C PRO A 278 9.08 0.26 -0.72
N PHE A 279 9.70 1.39 -1.03
CA PHE A 279 8.98 2.64 -1.33
C PHE A 279 8.18 2.55 -2.63
N ALA A 280 8.71 1.88 -3.67
CA ALA A 280 8.09 1.82 -4.98
C ALA A 280 8.15 0.44 -5.62
N VAL A 281 7.22 0.21 -6.56
CA VAL A 281 7.20 -0.92 -7.48
C VAL A 281 7.15 -0.43 -8.92
N GLU A 282 7.89 -1.12 -9.79
CA GLU A 282 7.91 -0.93 -11.24
C GLU A 282 7.10 -2.02 -11.92
N PHE A 283 6.20 -1.61 -12.83
CA PHE A 283 5.48 -2.48 -13.75
C PHE A 283 5.78 -2.12 -15.19
N GLN A 284 5.75 -3.12 -16.07
CA GLN A 284 5.89 -2.92 -17.50
C GLN A 284 4.52 -2.93 -18.19
N ASN A 285 4.37 -2.10 -19.23
CA ASN A 285 3.25 -2.18 -20.17
C ASN A 285 1.85 -2.03 -19.55
N VAL A 286 1.69 -1.09 -18.62
CA VAL A 286 0.41 -0.83 -17.94
C VAL A 286 -0.43 0.15 -18.75
N ALA A 287 -1.72 -0.15 -18.89
CA ALA A 287 -2.65 0.67 -19.66
C ALA A 287 -2.99 1.98 -18.95
N VAL A 288 -2.93 3.06 -19.71
CA VAL A 288 -3.35 4.42 -19.30
C VAL A 288 -4.40 4.92 -20.29
N ALA A 289 -5.57 5.27 -19.77
CA ALA A 289 -6.59 6.01 -20.50
C ALA A 289 -6.34 7.50 -20.23
N GLY A 290 -5.90 8.22 -21.25
CA GLY A 290 -5.59 9.63 -21.19
C GLY A 290 -6.32 10.40 -22.29
N ARG A 291 -5.69 11.45 -22.80
CA ARG A 291 -6.18 12.22 -23.98
C ARG A 291 -5.84 11.51 -25.29
#